data_4b6679c3916789f75e79a558b710e683
#
_entry.id   4b6679c3916789f75e79a558b710e683
#
_cell.length_a   1.000
_cell.length_b   1.000
_cell.length_c   1.000
_cell.angle_alpha   90.00
_cell.angle_beta   90.00
_cell.angle_gamma   90.00
#
_symmetry.space_group_name_H-M   'P 1'
#
loop_
_entity.id
_entity.type
_entity.pdbx_description
1 polymer ?
#
loop_
_entity_poly.entity_id
_entity_poly.type
_entity_poly.pdbx_seq_one_letter_code
_entity_poly.pdbx_strand_id
1 'polypeptide(L)'
;IPSDVILKQLKNKVGALEAQLVSDNEKGAPRDPMRETALRDIEKLRDDLTQGTEKFFQFALYVTLYADDWKSLEEFTNRIEALFGSRLVYSKRAFFQTDQGFTSTLPLATDQLQVTFNMNSSPIASSFPFVSADLSSDSGVLYGINRHNNSLILFDRFSLQNPNFVVFATAGSGKSYAVKLEILRSMMFGTDVIIVDPEHEYKYLSDAVGGTYIDISLNAESKINPFDLPRPVGGEETTADIIRSAVITLKSMFRLMLGSLTHEEDSIIDRALLETYAKKDITPDADLANVEPPVMADFQEVLSGMTGAESLVERLKKYTEGTFAGLFNSRTNIELNNQLVAFSVRDLEDELRPVGISIIISYIWNIARSQLKRRLLVIDEAWWLMQHEDSAKFIYGLVKRSRKYYLGVTTITQDVNDFLLSPYGQAIINNSALQLLMRQSPAAIDVVAKTFLLTQQERNLLLEAS
;
A
#
# COMPACT_ATOMS: atom_id res chain seq x y z
N ILE A 1 40.22 9.70 11.54
CA ILE A 1 41.60 10.09 11.19
C ILE A 1 41.56 11.50 10.59
N PRO A 2 42.48 12.41 10.92
CA PRO A 2 42.54 13.71 10.27
C PRO A 2 42.73 13.57 8.76
N SER A 3 41.87 14.25 7.99
CA SER A 3 41.85 14.11 6.52
C SER A 3 43.15 14.54 5.84
N ASP A 4 43.88 15.48 6.43
CA ASP A 4 45.17 16.00 5.95
C ASP A 4 46.24 14.90 5.90
N VAL A 5 46.30 14.01 6.90
CA VAL A 5 47.23 12.88 6.96
C VAL A 5 46.94 11.90 5.83
N ILE A 6 45.68 11.59 5.62
CA ILE A 6 45.25 10.65 4.55
C ILE A 6 45.49 11.28 3.16
N LEU A 7 45.15 12.54 2.98
CA LEU A 7 45.38 13.24 1.70
C LEU A 7 46.88 13.25 1.33
N LYS A 8 47.78 13.42 2.31
CA LYS A 8 49.23 13.33 2.07
C LYS A 8 49.65 11.92 1.66
N GLN A 9 49.09 10.88 2.29
CA GLN A 9 49.38 9.48 1.91
C GLN A 9 48.86 9.16 0.50
N LEU A 10 47.61 9.57 0.17
CA LEU A 10 47.05 9.38 -1.15
C LEU A 10 47.86 10.11 -2.25
N LYS A 11 48.29 11.35 -2.00
CA LYS A 11 49.14 12.10 -2.92
C LYS A 11 50.44 11.36 -3.23
N ASN A 12 51.10 10.82 -2.23
CA ASN A 12 52.32 10.03 -2.40
C ASN A 12 52.08 8.76 -3.23
N LYS A 13 50.93 8.10 -2.99
CA LYS A 13 50.54 6.86 -3.66
C LYS A 13 50.17 7.10 -5.13
N VAL A 14 49.48 8.21 -5.44
CA VAL A 14 49.18 8.66 -6.79
C VAL A 14 50.50 8.90 -7.54
N GLY A 15 51.42 9.71 -6.99
CA GLY A 15 52.71 9.99 -7.64
C GLY A 15 53.55 8.73 -7.87
N ALA A 16 53.52 7.76 -6.97
CA ALA A 16 54.22 6.48 -7.16
C ALA A 16 53.59 5.63 -8.28
N LEU A 17 52.27 5.57 -8.39
CA LEU A 17 51.57 4.84 -9.46
C LEU A 17 51.77 5.50 -10.82
N GLU A 18 51.70 6.83 -10.90
CA GLU A 18 51.97 7.61 -12.12
C GLU A 18 53.40 7.36 -12.63
N ALA A 19 54.41 7.43 -11.73
CA ALA A 19 55.80 7.18 -12.08
C ALA A 19 56.01 5.74 -12.57
N GLN A 20 55.33 4.75 -12.01
CA GLN A 20 55.38 3.38 -12.48
C GLN A 20 54.74 3.23 -13.84
N LEU A 21 53.55 3.80 -14.09
CA LEU A 21 52.90 3.77 -15.39
C LEU A 21 53.74 4.41 -16.50
N VAL A 22 54.40 5.55 -16.20
CA VAL A 22 55.32 6.21 -17.15
C VAL A 22 56.51 5.30 -17.45
N SER A 23 57.16 4.72 -16.42
CA SER A 23 58.30 3.79 -16.60
C SER A 23 57.92 2.54 -17.41
N ASP A 24 56.71 1.98 -17.16
CA ASP A 24 56.22 0.82 -17.90
C ASP A 24 55.96 1.16 -19.39
N ASN A 25 55.40 2.34 -19.66
CA ASN A 25 55.21 2.84 -21.02
C ASN A 25 56.54 3.08 -21.76
N GLU A 26 57.55 3.66 -21.08
CA GLU A 26 58.89 3.87 -21.65
C GLU A 26 59.60 2.54 -21.96
N LYS A 27 59.34 1.49 -21.20
CA LYS A 27 59.88 0.14 -21.41
C LYS A 27 59.08 -0.68 -22.42
N GLY A 28 58.01 -0.15 -22.98
CA GLY A 28 57.14 -0.87 -23.92
C GLY A 28 56.36 -2.03 -23.28
N ALA A 29 56.16 -2.00 -21.98
CA ALA A 29 55.40 -3.03 -21.25
C ALA A 29 53.90 -2.99 -21.64
N PRO A 30 53.22 -4.13 -21.68
CA PRO A 30 51.78 -4.15 -21.95
C PRO A 30 51.01 -3.37 -20.89
N ARG A 31 49.90 -2.75 -21.27
CA ARG A 31 49.00 -2.03 -20.39
C ARG A 31 48.53 -2.92 -19.22
N ASP A 32 48.59 -2.38 -18.02
CA ASP A 32 48.10 -3.03 -16.80
C ASP A 32 46.75 -2.37 -16.34
N PRO A 33 45.59 -2.98 -16.70
CA PRO A 33 44.27 -2.42 -16.34
C PRO A 33 44.04 -2.28 -14.85
N MET A 34 44.68 -3.13 -14.01
CA MET A 34 44.54 -3.05 -12.58
C MET A 34 45.18 -1.79 -12.00
N ARG A 35 46.36 -1.40 -12.51
CA ARG A 35 47.04 -0.18 -12.06
C ARG A 35 46.33 1.08 -12.52
N GLU A 36 45.81 1.10 -13.74
CA GLU A 36 45.01 2.22 -14.23
C GLU A 36 43.71 2.41 -13.42
N THR A 37 43.04 1.32 -13.07
CA THR A 37 41.87 1.37 -12.23
C THR A 37 42.21 1.84 -10.81
N ALA A 38 43.30 1.31 -10.24
CA ALA A 38 43.75 1.71 -8.90
C ALA A 38 44.12 3.20 -8.86
N LEU A 39 44.75 3.75 -9.89
CA LEU A 39 45.05 5.18 -9.98
C LEU A 39 43.77 6.00 -9.97
N ARG A 40 42.83 5.66 -10.85
CA ARG A 40 41.53 6.36 -10.94
C ARG A 40 40.74 6.33 -9.64
N ASP A 41 40.70 5.19 -8.97
CA ASP A 41 39.98 5.04 -7.70
C ASP A 41 40.62 5.87 -6.58
N ILE A 42 41.95 5.94 -6.52
CA ILE A 42 42.66 6.74 -5.54
C ILE A 42 42.50 8.25 -5.82
N GLU A 43 42.51 8.66 -7.07
CA GLU A 43 42.26 10.06 -7.43
C GLU A 43 40.85 10.47 -7.09
N LYS A 44 39.83 9.65 -7.39
CA LYS A 44 38.45 9.89 -7.01
C LYS A 44 38.31 10.00 -5.50
N LEU A 45 38.87 9.07 -4.75
CA LEU A 45 38.82 9.12 -3.28
C LEU A 45 39.48 10.41 -2.72
N ARG A 46 40.61 10.83 -3.28
CA ARG A 46 41.27 12.08 -2.93
C ARG A 46 40.37 13.29 -3.16
N ASP A 47 39.70 13.34 -4.31
CA ASP A 47 38.82 14.44 -4.69
C ASP A 47 37.58 14.45 -3.78
N ASP A 48 36.96 13.30 -3.50
CA ASP A 48 35.82 13.17 -2.59
C ASP A 48 36.17 13.62 -1.15
N LEU A 49 37.37 13.26 -0.65
CA LEU A 49 37.87 13.71 0.64
C LEU A 49 38.15 15.22 0.66
N THR A 50 38.67 15.77 -0.45
CA THR A 50 38.98 17.20 -0.57
C THR A 50 37.70 18.04 -0.62
N GLN A 51 36.66 17.56 -1.29
CA GLN A 51 35.34 18.18 -1.34
C GLN A 51 34.52 17.99 -0.07
N GLY A 52 34.94 17.08 0.83
CA GLY A 52 34.24 16.78 2.08
C GLY A 52 33.01 15.89 1.93
N THR A 53 32.78 15.32 0.75
CA THR A 53 31.70 14.37 0.48
C THR A 53 31.96 13.02 1.15
N GLU A 54 33.23 12.65 1.34
CA GLU A 54 33.67 11.48 2.08
C GLU A 54 34.51 11.88 3.32
N LYS A 55 34.48 11.04 4.36
CA LYS A 55 35.34 11.10 5.56
C LYS A 55 36.01 9.76 5.79
N PHE A 56 37.15 9.78 6.49
CA PHE A 56 37.89 8.55 6.81
C PHE A 56 37.73 8.16 8.27
N PHE A 57 37.49 6.87 8.48
CA PHE A 57 37.26 6.27 9.82
C PHE A 57 38.17 5.06 10.03
N GLN A 58 38.48 4.77 11.28
CA GLN A 58 39.00 3.49 11.71
C GLN A 58 37.81 2.59 12.08
N PHE A 59 37.68 1.49 11.38
CA PHE A 59 36.60 0.54 11.57
C PHE A 59 37.15 -0.77 12.13
N ALA A 60 36.47 -1.33 13.13
CA ALA A 60 36.75 -2.67 13.64
C ALA A 60 35.44 -3.45 13.75
N LEU A 61 35.47 -4.73 13.49
CA LEU A 61 34.37 -5.67 13.69
C LEU A 61 34.86 -6.80 14.61
N TYR A 62 34.24 -6.89 15.77
CA TYR A 62 34.50 -7.98 16.75
C TYR A 62 33.24 -8.80 16.92
N VAL A 63 33.40 -10.13 16.98
CA VAL A 63 32.30 -11.08 17.15
C VAL A 63 32.64 -12.00 18.29
N THR A 64 31.81 -12.05 19.33
CA THR A 64 31.95 -13.01 20.43
C THR A 64 30.95 -14.15 20.21
N LEU A 65 31.44 -15.38 20.21
CA LEU A 65 30.63 -16.60 20.08
C LEU A 65 30.51 -17.28 21.46
N TYR A 66 29.31 -17.76 21.74
CA TYR A 66 28.99 -18.48 22.98
C TYR A 66 28.52 -19.89 22.64
N ALA A 67 28.96 -20.87 23.43
CA ALA A 67 28.46 -22.23 23.34
C ALA A 67 28.57 -22.92 24.71
N ASP A 68 27.78 -23.96 24.91
CA ASP A 68 27.76 -24.71 26.18
C ASP A 68 28.96 -25.66 26.36
N ASP A 69 29.58 -26.05 25.24
CA ASP A 69 30.76 -26.94 25.23
C ASP A 69 31.78 -26.53 24.18
N TRP A 70 33.01 -26.99 24.34
CA TRP A 70 34.13 -26.66 23.45
C TRP A 70 33.93 -27.12 22.02
N LYS A 71 33.32 -28.28 21.82
CA LYS A 71 33.12 -28.86 20.49
C LYS A 71 32.14 -28.00 19.69
N SER A 72 31.02 -27.64 20.29
CA SER A 72 30.01 -26.75 19.69
C SER A 72 30.60 -25.37 19.39
N LEU A 73 31.44 -24.84 20.31
CA LEU A 73 32.12 -23.56 20.07
C LEU A 73 33.04 -23.62 18.85
N GLU A 74 33.78 -24.71 18.70
CA GLU A 74 34.69 -24.88 17.56
C GLU A 74 33.92 -25.05 16.23
N GLU A 75 32.81 -25.80 16.24
CA GLU A 75 31.95 -25.96 15.09
C GLU A 75 31.33 -24.59 14.66
N PHE A 76 30.84 -23.81 15.60
CA PHE A 76 30.29 -22.45 15.31
C PHE A 76 31.38 -21.53 14.79
N THR A 77 32.57 -21.56 15.37
CA THR A 77 33.70 -20.73 14.95
C THR A 77 34.09 -21.05 13.49
N ASN A 78 34.24 -22.33 13.16
CA ASN A 78 34.56 -22.76 11.80
C ASN A 78 33.47 -22.36 10.79
N ARG A 79 32.20 -22.46 11.19
CA ARG A 79 31.06 -22.06 10.36
C ARG A 79 31.05 -20.54 10.09
N ILE A 80 31.31 -19.72 11.09
CA ILE A 80 31.39 -18.26 10.97
C ILE A 80 32.58 -17.84 10.12
N GLU A 81 33.76 -18.45 10.33
CA GLU A 81 34.96 -18.21 9.52
C GLU A 81 34.71 -18.57 8.03
N ALA A 82 34.07 -19.71 7.76
CA ALA A 82 33.70 -20.10 6.40
C ALA A 82 32.69 -19.13 5.77
N LEU A 83 31.70 -18.65 6.53
CA LEU A 83 30.71 -17.66 6.09
C LEU A 83 31.40 -16.34 5.71
N PHE A 84 32.27 -15.82 6.56
CA PHE A 84 33.05 -14.62 6.29
C PHE A 84 33.99 -14.80 5.09
N GLY A 85 34.71 -15.95 5.04
CA GLY A 85 35.59 -16.29 3.93
C GLY A 85 34.85 -16.33 2.58
N SER A 86 33.61 -16.86 2.54
CA SER A 86 32.80 -16.87 1.32
C SER A 86 32.42 -15.47 0.83
N ARG A 87 32.52 -14.46 1.70
CA ARG A 87 32.29 -13.04 1.39
C ARG A 87 33.58 -12.23 1.30
N LEU A 88 34.74 -12.90 1.21
CA LEU A 88 36.08 -12.29 1.14
C LEU A 88 36.40 -11.44 2.41
N VAL A 89 35.79 -11.74 3.53
CA VAL A 89 36.10 -11.15 4.84
C VAL A 89 36.95 -12.12 5.63
N TYR A 90 38.18 -11.75 5.91
CA TYR A 90 39.13 -12.59 6.65
C TYR A 90 39.10 -12.26 8.13
N SER A 91 38.64 -13.19 8.94
CA SER A 91 38.62 -13.07 10.40
C SER A 91 39.88 -13.69 11.03
N LYS A 92 40.21 -13.22 12.22
CA LYS A 92 41.27 -13.80 13.06
C LYS A 92 40.72 -14.07 14.45
N ARG A 93 41.04 -15.25 15.00
CA ARG A 93 40.70 -15.58 16.39
C ARG A 93 41.60 -14.80 17.33
N ALA A 94 41.01 -14.26 18.40
CA ALA A 94 41.74 -13.54 19.45
C ALA A 94 42.41 -14.51 20.43
N PHE A 95 43.33 -15.36 19.93
CA PHE A 95 44.10 -16.28 20.79
C PHE A 95 44.90 -15.53 21.82
N PHE A 96 44.85 -15.99 23.09
CA PHE A 96 45.52 -15.37 24.25
C PHE A 96 45.05 -13.93 24.56
N GLN A 97 44.00 -13.45 23.91
CA GLN A 97 43.42 -12.12 24.11
C GLN A 97 41.88 -12.21 24.23
N THR A 98 41.37 -13.33 24.76
CA THR A 98 39.94 -13.61 24.83
C THR A 98 39.19 -12.63 25.74
N ASP A 99 39.81 -12.25 26.86
CA ASP A 99 39.27 -11.26 27.80
C ASP A 99 39.21 -9.85 27.19
N GLN A 100 40.27 -9.44 26.47
CA GLN A 100 40.31 -8.20 25.73
C GLN A 100 39.28 -8.20 24.59
N GLY A 101 39.16 -9.34 23.89
CA GLY A 101 38.17 -9.55 22.85
C GLY A 101 36.72 -9.42 23.36
N PHE A 102 36.44 -10.12 24.48
CA PHE A 102 35.15 -10.03 25.14
C PHE A 102 34.83 -8.60 25.58
N THR A 103 35.76 -7.94 26.25
CA THR A 103 35.58 -6.54 26.70
C THR A 103 35.33 -5.58 25.54
N SER A 104 36.00 -5.80 24.40
CA SER A 104 35.82 -4.97 23.19
C SER A 104 34.43 -5.15 22.50
N THR A 105 33.72 -6.25 22.79
CA THR A 105 32.35 -6.48 22.29
C THR A 105 31.27 -5.98 23.23
N LEU A 106 31.60 -5.58 24.46
CA LEU A 106 30.65 -4.99 25.39
C LEU A 106 30.34 -3.53 25.00
N PRO A 107 29.15 -3.00 25.32
CA PRO A 107 28.75 -1.62 24.97
C PRO A 107 29.41 -0.57 25.88
N LEU A 108 30.71 -0.72 26.11
CA LEU A 108 31.51 0.15 26.98
C LEU A 108 32.31 1.20 26.20
N ALA A 109 32.18 1.23 24.87
CA ALA A 109 32.97 2.07 23.98
C ALA A 109 34.51 1.91 24.19
N THR A 110 34.96 0.72 24.56
CA THR A 110 36.36 0.40 24.81
C THR A 110 36.88 -0.64 23.83
N ASP A 111 37.86 -0.28 23.02
CA ASP A 111 38.54 -1.19 22.11
C ASP A 111 39.93 -1.57 22.71
N GLN A 112 40.03 -2.76 23.25
CA GLN A 112 41.28 -3.29 23.82
C GLN A 112 42.13 -4.06 22.82
N LEU A 113 41.52 -4.56 21.73
CA LEU A 113 42.23 -5.31 20.69
C LEU A 113 42.91 -4.39 19.67
N GLN A 114 42.40 -3.21 19.44
CA GLN A 114 42.94 -2.18 18.53
C GLN A 114 43.25 -2.66 17.11
N VAL A 115 42.45 -3.64 16.60
CA VAL A 115 42.58 -4.19 15.26
C VAL A 115 41.58 -3.41 14.35
N THR A 116 42.11 -2.40 13.67
CA THR A 116 41.26 -1.49 12.86
C THR A 116 41.64 -1.51 11.40
N PHE A 117 40.63 -1.21 10.54
CA PHE A 117 40.79 -1.00 9.11
C PHE A 117 40.40 0.46 8.78
N ASN A 118 41.06 1.03 7.82
CA ASN A 118 40.68 2.35 7.32
C ASN A 118 39.54 2.21 6.30
N MET A 119 38.43 2.87 6.56
CA MET A 119 37.26 2.91 5.66
C MET A 119 36.76 4.35 5.49
N ASN A 120 36.30 4.69 4.30
CA ASN A 120 35.57 5.94 4.08
C ASN A 120 34.08 5.82 4.44
N SER A 121 33.34 6.94 4.41
CA SER A 121 31.96 7.03 4.88
C SER A 121 31.00 6.06 4.17
N SER A 122 31.11 5.91 2.84
CA SER A 122 30.19 5.10 2.05
C SER A 122 30.22 3.60 2.42
N PRO A 123 31.40 2.92 2.48
CA PRO A 123 31.45 1.53 2.96
C PRO A 123 30.99 1.36 4.42
N ILE A 124 31.28 2.32 5.31
CA ILE A 124 30.81 2.25 6.70
C ILE A 124 29.28 2.38 6.76
N ALA A 125 28.70 3.31 6.02
CA ALA A 125 27.25 3.47 5.94
C ALA A 125 26.57 2.21 5.42
N SER A 126 27.17 1.50 4.45
CA SER A 126 26.64 0.25 3.94
C SER A 126 26.87 -0.96 4.85
N SER A 127 27.81 -0.88 5.80
CA SER A 127 28.07 -1.96 6.76
C SER A 127 27.12 -1.94 7.97
N PHE A 128 26.39 -0.85 8.19
CA PHE A 128 25.43 -0.76 9.28
C PHE A 128 24.13 -1.53 8.91
N PRO A 129 23.62 -2.37 9.82
CA PRO A 129 22.47 -3.24 9.54
C PRO A 129 21.13 -2.50 9.55
N PHE A 130 21.04 -1.31 8.92
CA PHE A 130 19.78 -0.61 8.75
C PHE A 130 18.83 -1.28 7.74
N VAL A 131 19.28 -2.32 7.06
CA VAL A 131 18.68 -2.83 5.83
C VAL A 131 17.61 -3.88 6.07
N SER A 132 17.43 -4.38 7.28
CA SER A 132 16.33 -5.30 7.55
C SER A 132 15.52 -4.83 8.75
N ALA A 133 14.47 -4.06 8.49
CA ALA A 133 13.36 -4.04 9.42
C ALA A 133 12.82 -5.47 9.48
N ASP A 134 12.90 -6.10 10.63
CA ASP A 134 12.21 -7.36 10.86
C ASP A 134 10.72 -7.05 10.93
N LEU A 135 9.96 -7.54 9.95
CA LEU A 135 8.51 -7.39 9.87
C LEU A 135 7.81 -8.61 10.47
N SER A 136 8.49 -9.34 11.34
CA SER A 136 7.92 -10.48 12.06
C SER A 136 7.27 -10.01 13.36
N SER A 137 6.00 -10.32 13.54
CA SER A 137 5.29 -10.23 14.81
C SER A 137 4.84 -11.61 15.29
N ASP A 138 4.41 -11.71 16.55
CA ASP A 138 3.99 -13.00 17.13
C ASP A 138 2.67 -13.52 16.55
N SER A 139 1.92 -12.69 15.84
CA SER A 139 0.63 -13.04 15.23
C SER A 139 0.34 -12.20 13.99
N GLY A 140 -0.52 -12.71 13.13
CA GLY A 140 -0.97 -12.01 11.95
C GLY A 140 -0.94 -12.85 10.67
N VAL A 141 -1.03 -12.19 9.55
CA VAL A 141 -1.02 -12.80 8.21
C VAL A 141 0.43 -12.95 7.74
N LEU A 142 0.78 -14.13 7.22
CA LEU A 142 2.05 -14.36 6.56
C LEU A 142 1.99 -13.80 5.14
N TYR A 143 2.74 -12.75 4.86
CA TYR A 143 2.83 -12.13 3.53
C TYR A 143 3.94 -12.76 2.67
N GLY A 144 5.04 -13.19 3.29
CA GLY A 144 6.14 -13.79 2.55
C GLY A 144 7.38 -14.06 3.39
N ILE A 145 8.50 -14.23 2.69
CA ILE A 145 9.83 -14.40 3.30
C ILE A 145 10.70 -13.23 2.86
N ASN A 146 11.33 -12.56 3.82
CA ASN A 146 12.25 -11.47 3.55
C ASN A 146 13.52 -12.00 2.86
N ARG A 147 13.78 -11.54 1.65
CA ARG A 147 14.94 -12.00 0.84
C ARG A 147 16.30 -11.58 1.41
N HIS A 148 16.35 -10.59 2.31
CA HIS A 148 17.61 -10.11 2.88
C HIS A 148 18.09 -10.97 4.06
N ASN A 149 17.18 -11.42 4.92
CA ASN A 149 17.51 -12.12 6.16
C ASN A 149 16.80 -13.47 6.35
N ASN A 150 15.98 -13.89 5.36
CA ASN A 150 15.16 -15.10 5.42
C ASN A 150 14.16 -15.15 6.60
N SER A 151 13.86 -14.01 7.24
CA SER A 151 12.80 -13.94 8.24
C SER A 151 11.41 -13.98 7.58
N LEU A 152 10.41 -14.39 8.36
CA LEU A 152 9.03 -14.36 7.90
C LEU A 152 8.53 -12.90 7.91
N ILE A 153 7.80 -12.52 6.87
CA ILE A 153 7.03 -11.28 6.84
C ILE A 153 5.63 -11.64 7.37
N LEU A 154 5.46 -11.50 8.67
CA LEU A 154 4.25 -11.90 9.39
C LEU A 154 3.80 -10.74 10.28
N PHE A 155 2.62 -10.20 10.05
CA PHE A 155 2.05 -9.15 10.90
C PHE A 155 0.54 -9.02 10.72
N ASP A 156 -0.12 -8.38 11.70
CA ASP A 156 -1.52 -7.98 11.62
C ASP A 156 -1.62 -6.57 11.05
N ARG A 157 -2.22 -6.40 9.86
CA ARG A 157 -2.38 -5.08 9.24
C ARG A 157 -3.20 -4.10 10.07
N PHE A 158 -4.08 -4.61 10.96
CA PHE A 158 -4.86 -3.75 11.87
C PHE A 158 -4.03 -3.20 13.04
N SER A 159 -2.82 -3.71 13.27
CA SER A 159 -1.86 -3.14 14.22
C SER A 159 -1.05 -1.98 13.66
N LEU A 160 -1.07 -1.77 12.34
CA LEU A 160 -0.35 -0.70 11.68
C LEU A 160 -1.02 0.67 11.91
N GLN A 161 -0.36 1.74 11.46
CA GLN A 161 -0.89 3.10 11.55
C GLN A 161 -2.30 3.21 10.94
N ASN A 162 -2.54 2.52 9.85
CA ASN A 162 -3.86 2.26 9.27
C ASN A 162 -3.86 0.88 8.58
N PRO A 163 -5.04 0.22 8.45
CA PRO A 163 -5.13 -1.09 7.83
C PRO A 163 -5.28 -1.05 6.30
N ASN A 164 -5.05 0.09 5.65
CA ASN A 164 -5.26 0.23 4.22
C ASN A 164 -4.07 -0.32 3.41
N PHE A 165 -4.35 -0.79 2.22
CA PHE A 165 -3.43 -1.50 1.36
C PHE A 165 -3.61 -1.06 -0.09
N VAL A 166 -2.53 -0.77 -0.79
CA VAL A 166 -2.52 -0.54 -2.24
C VAL A 166 -1.70 -1.62 -2.93
N VAL A 167 -2.20 -2.13 -4.05
CA VAL A 167 -1.55 -3.16 -4.86
C VAL A 167 -1.40 -2.66 -6.29
N PHE A 168 -0.16 -2.53 -6.73
CA PHE A 168 0.17 -2.13 -8.10
C PHE A 168 0.90 -3.26 -8.82
N ALA A 169 0.34 -3.71 -9.95
CA ALA A 169 0.81 -4.89 -10.65
C ALA A 169 0.39 -4.87 -12.12
N THR A 170 1.27 -5.24 -13.03
CA THR A 170 0.87 -5.47 -14.43
C THR A 170 0.05 -6.77 -14.57
N ALA A 171 -0.68 -6.89 -15.67
CA ALA A 171 -1.40 -8.12 -15.99
C ALA A 171 -0.46 -9.33 -15.98
N GLY A 172 -0.93 -10.45 -15.44
CA GLY A 172 -0.16 -11.71 -15.36
C GLY A 172 0.98 -11.72 -14.34
N SER A 173 1.13 -10.70 -13.47
CA SER A 173 2.16 -10.64 -12.42
C SER A 173 1.82 -11.42 -11.14
N GLY A 174 0.68 -12.11 -11.10
CA GLY A 174 0.23 -12.84 -9.90
C GLY A 174 -0.60 -12.00 -8.90
N LYS A 175 -1.04 -10.81 -9.28
CA LYS A 175 -1.85 -9.87 -8.48
C LYS A 175 -3.00 -10.56 -7.75
N SER A 176 -3.89 -11.18 -8.52
CA SER A 176 -5.09 -11.84 -8.01
C SER A 176 -4.75 -13.01 -7.09
N TYR A 177 -3.65 -13.74 -7.36
CA TYR A 177 -3.18 -14.82 -6.48
C TYR A 177 -2.74 -14.30 -5.12
N ALA A 178 -1.89 -13.27 -5.10
CA ALA A 178 -1.37 -12.67 -3.86
C ALA A 178 -2.51 -12.12 -2.98
N VAL A 179 -3.47 -11.43 -3.59
CA VAL A 179 -4.63 -10.87 -2.87
C VAL A 179 -5.56 -11.98 -2.37
N LYS A 180 -5.87 -13.01 -3.18
CA LYS A 180 -6.67 -14.15 -2.74
C LYS A 180 -6.03 -14.88 -1.57
N LEU A 181 -4.72 -15.01 -1.57
CA LEU A 181 -3.97 -15.63 -0.47
C LEU A 181 -4.06 -14.79 0.81
N GLU A 182 -3.94 -13.46 0.73
CA GLU A 182 -4.14 -12.56 1.85
C GLU A 182 -5.57 -12.65 2.41
N ILE A 183 -6.57 -12.67 1.53
CA ILE A 183 -7.98 -12.83 1.90
C ILE A 183 -8.18 -14.10 2.72
N LEU A 184 -7.76 -15.26 2.18
CA LEU A 184 -7.91 -16.53 2.87
C LEU A 184 -7.23 -16.54 4.23
N ARG A 185 -6.02 -16.01 4.32
CA ARG A 185 -5.27 -15.94 5.58
C ARG A 185 -5.92 -15.00 6.59
N SER A 186 -6.48 -13.88 6.13
CA SER A 186 -7.20 -12.93 6.99
C SER A 186 -8.50 -13.53 7.54
N MET A 187 -9.21 -14.30 6.72
CA MET A 187 -10.42 -15.03 7.14
C MET A 187 -10.13 -16.05 8.25
N MET A 188 -8.95 -16.71 8.21
CA MET A 188 -8.54 -17.64 9.29
C MET A 188 -8.43 -16.96 10.66
N PHE A 189 -8.23 -15.64 10.70
CA PHE A 189 -8.21 -14.83 11.93
C PHE A 189 -9.55 -14.15 12.24
N GLY A 190 -10.64 -14.59 11.59
CA GLY A 190 -11.99 -14.09 11.85
C GLY A 190 -12.28 -12.73 11.23
N THR A 191 -11.49 -12.26 10.26
CA THR A 191 -11.75 -11.03 9.54
C THR A 191 -12.79 -11.30 8.45
N ASP A 192 -13.85 -10.48 8.37
CA ASP A 192 -14.79 -10.52 7.26
C ASP A 192 -14.18 -9.84 6.03
N VAL A 193 -14.51 -10.35 4.87
CA VAL A 193 -13.99 -9.84 3.59
C VAL A 193 -15.13 -9.52 2.63
N ILE A 194 -15.12 -8.31 2.12
CA ILE A 194 -16.07 -7.85 1.11
C ILE A 194 -15.27 -7.44 -0.11
N ILE A 195 -15.67 -7.96 -1.28
CA ILE A 195 -14.94 -7.77 -2.53
C ILE A 195 -15.85 -7.08 -3.54
N VAL A 196 -15.32 -6.07 -4.22
CA VAL A 196 -15.90 -5.50 -5.44
C VAL A 196 -15.11 -6.08 -6.61
N ASP A 197 -15.78 -6.91 -7.42
CA ASP A 197 -15.22 -7.77 -8.47
C ASP A 197 -15.74 -7.37 -9.85
N PRO A 198 -15.09 -6.46 -10.57
CA PRO A 198 -15.55 -6.05 -11.90
C PRO A 198 -15.24 -7.08 -13.01
N GLU A 199 -14.29 -8.00 -12.78
CA GLU A 199 -13.80 -8.93 -13.81
C GLU A 199 -14.18 -10.40 -13.55
N HIS A 200 -15.00 -10.68 -12.53
CA HIS A 200 -15.45 -12.03 -12.17
C HIS A 200 -14.32 -12.98 -11.72
N GLU A 201 -13.26 -12.43 -11.14
CA GLU A 201 -12.08 -13.20 -10.74
C GLU A 201 -12.24 -13.94 -9.40
N TYR A 202 -13.16 -13.49 -8.53
CA TYR A 202 -13.28 -14.01 -7.15
C TYR A 202 -14.39 -15.04 -6.94
N LYS A 203 -15.14 -15.41 -7.98
CA LYS A 203 -16.23 -16.38 -7.86
C LYS A 203 -15.77 -17.72 -7.30
N TYR A 204 -14.71 -18.30 -7.87
CA TYR A 204 -14.17 -19.58 -7.39
C TYR A 204 -13.68 -19.51 -5.94
N LEU A 205 -13.11 -18.37 -5.53
CA LEU A 205 -12.71 -18.17 -4.14
C LEU A 205 -13.94 -18.17 -3.23
N SER A 206 -14.98 -17.41 -3.60
CA SER A 206 -16.23 -17.34 -2.84
C SER A 206 -16.87 -18.74 -2.69
N ASP A 207 -16.99 -19.48 -3.78
CA ASP A 207 -17.55 -20.83 -3.77
C ASP A 207 -16.73 -21.78 -2.89
N ALA A 208 -15.40 -21.71 -2.95
CA ALA A 208 -14.49 -22.59 -2.20
C ALA A 208 -14.55 -22.39 -0.68
N VAL A 209 -14.84 -21.16 -0.21
CA VAL A 209 -14.92 -20.85 1.23
C VAL A 209 -16.35 -20.82 1.77
N GLY A 210 -17.35 -21.15 0.97
CA GLY A 210 -18.77 -21.05 1.34
C GLY A 210 -19.22 -19.60 1.49
N GLY A 211 -18.63 -18.68 0.76
CA GLY A 211 -18.99 -17.28 0.71
C GLY A 211 -20.26 -17.02 -0.09
N THR A 212 -20.64 -15.75 -0.19
CA THR A 212 -21.75 -15.29 -1.05
C THR A 212 -21.19 -14.53 -2.25
N TYR A 213 -21.65 -14.88 -3.43
CA TYR A 213 -21.35 -14.15 -4.66
C TYR A 213 -22.63 -13.50 -5.18
N ILE A 214 -22.64 -12.16 -5.21
CA ILE A 214 -23.82 -11.34 -5.52
C ILE A 214 -23.57 -10.66 -6.86
N ASP A 215 -24.38 -10.99 -7.85
CA ASP A 215 -24.35 -10.30 -9.14
C ASP A 215 -25.22 -9.04 -9.05
N ILE A 216 -24.65 -7.91 -9.40
CA ILE A 216 -25.32 -6.61 -9.52
C ILE A 216 -25.44 -6.27 -11.01
N SER A 217 -26.65 -6.35 -11.51
CA SER A 217 -26.98 -6.02 -12.90
C SER A 217 -28.40 -5.50 -13.00
N LEU A 218 -28.80 -5.03 -14.18
CA LEU A 218 -30.15 -4.50 -14.42
C LEU A 218 -31.24 -5.55 -14.12
N ASN A 219 -30.97 -6.81 -14.45
CA ASN A 219 -31.90 -7.92 -14.31
C ASN A 219 -31.66 -8.79 -13.08
N ALA A 220 -30.66 -8.47 -12.26
CA ALA A 220 -30.38 -9.25 -11.05
C ALA A 220 -31.51 -9.15 -10.03
N GLU A 221 -31.74 -10.22 -9.27
CA GLU A 221 -32.67 -10.22 -8.14
C GLU A 221 -32.12 -9.39 -6.97
N SER A 222 -30.81 -9.33 -6.83
CA SER A 222 -30.13 -8.60 -5.77
C SER A 222 -30.22 -7.09 -5.99
N LYS A 223 -30.70 -6.36 -4.98
CA LYS A 223 -30.94 -4.91 -5.03
C LYS A 223 -30.32 -4.23 -3.83
N ILE A 224 -29.80 -3.03 -4.06
CA ILE A 224 -29.29 -2.13 -3.03
C ILE A 224 -29.99 -0.78 -3.18
N ASN A 225 -30.62 -0.32 -2.12
CA ASN A 225 -31.22 1.01 -2.08
C ASN A 225 -30.16 2.07 -1.78
N PRO A 226 -29.90 3.02 -2.67
CA PRO A 226 -28.91 4.06 -2.41
C PRO A 226 -29.28 5.01 -1.26
N PHE A 227 -30.55 5.06 -0.86
CA PHE A 227 -31.04 5.88 0.24
C PHE A 227 -30.93 5.22 1.62
N ASP A 228 -30.40 4.01 1.73
CA ASP A 228 -30.23 3.34 3.01
C ASP A 228 -29.31 4.14 3.94
N LEU A 229 -29.68 4.17 5.21
CA LEU A 229 -28.94 4.86 6.27
C LEU A 229 -28.25 3.86 7.20
N PRO A 230 -27.06 4.18 7.73
CA PRO A 230 -26.44 3.36 8.75
C PRO A 230 -27.20 3.47 10.07
N ARG A 231 -27.13 2.40 10.89
CA ARG A 231 -27.58 2.39 12.27
C ARG A 231 -26.36 2.43 13.17
N PRO A 232 -25.87 3.62 13.56
CA PRO A 232 -24.58 3.73 14.24
C PRO A 232 -24.59 3.05 15.60
N VAL A 233 -23.48 2.40 15.92
CA VAL A 233 -23.21 1.82 17.24
C VAL A 233 -22.38 2.83 18.03
N GLY A 234 -22.78 3.15 19.26
CA GLY A 234 -21.93 3.88 20.20
C GLY A 234 -22.24 5.37 20.40
N GLY A 235 -23.24 5.95 19.72
CA GLY A 235 -23.73 7.30 20.05
C GLY A 235 -22.81 8.47 19.72
N GLU A 236 -21.72 8.26 18.96
CA GLU A 236 -20.80 9.33 18.53
C GLU A 236 -21.37 10.18 17.39
N GLU A 237 -22.29 9.64 16.59
CA GLU A 237 -22.89 10.33 15.45
C GLU A 237 -24.37 10.62 15.73
N THR A 238 -24.79 11.84 15.50
CA THR A 238 -26.20 12.23 15.59
C THR A 238 -26.96 11.83 14.34
N THR A 239 -28.28 11.66 14.41
CA THR A 239 -29.13 11.43 13.25
C THR A 239 -28.97 12.54 12.21
N ALA A 240 -28.79 13.79 12.66
CA ALA A 240 -28.50 14.93 11.77
C ALA A 240 -27.19 14.75 10.97
N ASP A 241 -26.14 14.22 11.60
CA ASP A 241 -24.85 13.98 10.93
C ASP A 241 -24.96 12.84 9.91
N ILE A 242 -25.75 11.81 10.23
CA ILE A 242 -26.02 10.68 9.33
C ILE A 242 -26.76 11.16 8.09
N ILE A 243 -27.86 11.92 8.25
CA ILE A 243 -28.63 12.46 7.14
C ILE A 243 -27.74 13.37 6.27
N ARG A 244 -26.97 14.27 6.89
CA ARG A 244 -26.03 15.15 6.16
C ARG A 244 -25.00 14.36 5.35
N SER A 245 -24.44 13.31 5.94
CA SER A 245 -23.48 12.43 5.26
C SER A 245 -24.12 11.67 4.10
N ALA A 246 -25.36 11.19 4.28
CA ALA A 246 -26.12 10.52 3.22
C ALA A 246 -26.44 11.47 2.06
N VAL A 247 -26.89 12.68 2.34
CA VAL A 247 -27.15 13.70 1.33
C VAL A 247 -25.91 14.01 0.50
N ILE A 248 -24.76 14.20 1.15
CA ILE A 248 -23.48 14.44 0.45
C ILE A 248 -23.12 13.25 -0.46
N THR A 249 -23.29 12.03 0.02
CA THR A 249 -23.00 10.81 -0.75
C THR A 249 -23.95 10.66 -1.95
N LEU A 250 -25.25 10.86 -1.72
CA LEU A 250 -26.27 10.82 -2.78
C LEU A 250 -26.06 11.91 -3.84
N LYS A 251 -25.68 13.12 -3.43
CA LYS A 251 -25.34 14.20 -4.40
C LYS A 251 -24.18 13.78 -5.31
N SER A 252 -23.13 13.17 -4.77
CA SER A 252 -22.02 12.66 -5.58
C SER A 252 -22.48 11.57 -6.55
N MET A 253 -23.35 10.66 -6.10
CA MET A 253 -23.96 9.64 -6.94
C MET A 253 -24.83 10.28 -8.06
N PHE A 254 -25.68 11.27 -7.74
CA PHE A 254 -26.49 11.94 -8.75
C PHE A 254 -25.66 12.68 -9.79
N ARG A 255 -24.50 13.24 -9.43
CA ARG A 255 -23.56 13.80 -10.42
C ARG A 255 -23.02 12.74 -11.38
N LEU A 256 -22.73 11.54 -10.90
CA LEU A 256 -22.35 10.42 -11.77
C LEU A 256 -23.51 9.98 -12.69
N MET A 257 -24.75 9.97 -12.17
CA MET A 257 -25.94 9.52 -12.89
C MET A 257 -26.42 10.56 -13.92
N LEU A 258 -26.46 11.82 -13.53
CA LEU A 258 -27.07 12.91 -14.31
C LEU A 258 -26.05 13.73 -15.09
N GLY A 259 -24.76 13.51 -14.88
CA GLY A 259 -23.66 14.29 -15.46
C GLY A 259 -23.46 15.63 -14.75
N SER A 260 -22.86 16.60 -15.45
CA SER A 260 -22.60 17.93 -14.89
C SER A 260 -23.89 18.63 -14.47
N LEU A 261 -23.90 19.16 -13.25
CA LEU A 261 -24.99 19.90 -12.66
C LEU A 261 -24.63 21.38 -12.60
N THR A 262 -25.60 22.26 -12.85
CA THR A 262 -25.47 23.69 -12.55
C THR A 262 -25.55 23.93 -11.04
N HIS A 263 -25.12 25.09 -10.57
CA HIS A 263 -25.23 25.44 -9.14
C HIS A 263 -26.68 25.47 -8.65
N GLU A 264 -27.63 25.84 -9.54
CA GLU A 264 -29.05 25.82 -9.22
C GLU A 264 -29.56 24.39 -9.09
N GLU A 265 -29.27 23.53 -10.07
CA GLU A 265 -29.62 22.10 -10.02
C GLU A 265 -29.04 21.38 -8.79
N ASP A 266 -27.76 21.66 -8.43
CA ASP A 266 -27.11 21.09 -7.24
C ASP A 266 -27.84 21.53 -5.95
N SER A 267 -28.31 22.77 -5.88
CA SER A 267 -29.10 23.29 -4.75
C SER A 267 -30.51 22.70 -4.69
N ILE A 268 -31.13 22.45 -5.84
CA ILE A 268 -32.46 21.80 -5.93
C ILE A 268 -32.35 20.35 -5.44
N ILE A 269 -31.32 19.58 -5.88
CA ILE A 269 -31.07 18.21 -5.45
C ILE A 269 -30.86 18.15 -3.93
N ASP A 270 -30.11 19.10 -3.38
CA ASP A 270 -29.81 19.14 -1.92
C ASP A 270 -31.12 19.26 -1.11
N ARG A 271 -32.01 20.21 -1.50
CA ARG A 271 -33.30 20.38 -0.85
C ARG A 271 -34.22 19.18 -1.07
N ALA A 272 -34.28 18.67 -2.31
CA ALA A 272 -35.12 17.52 -2.63
C ALA A 272 -34.74 16.28 -1.81
N LEU A 273 -33.43 16.02 -1.61
CA LEU A 273 -32.96 14.92 -0.77
C LEU A 273 -33.39 15.05 0.70
N LEU A 274 -33.26 16.25 1.28
CA LEU A 274 -33.69 16.51 2.65
C LEU A 274 -35.22 16.35 2.80
N GLU A 275 -36.01 16.88 1.84
CA GLU A 275 -37.46 16.73 1.84
C GLU A 275 -37.87 15.26 1.62
N THR A 276 -37.13 14.50 0.81
CA THR A 276 -37.41 13.07 0.59
C THR A 276 -37.26 12.27 1.87
N TYR A 277 -36.20 12.51 2.64
CA TYR A 277 -36.04 11.89 3.95
C TYR A 277 -37.11 12.34 4.93
N ALA A 278 -37.42 13.64 4.99
CA ALA A 278 -38.45 14.20 5.86
C ALA A 278 -39.84 13.62 5.56
N LYS A 279 -40.18 13.36 4.29
CA LYS A 279 -41.43 12.72 3.86
C LYS A 279 -41.62 11.30 4.40
N LYS A 280 -40.51 10.64 4.80
CA LYS A 280 -40.51 9.32 5.46
C LYS A 280 -40.26 9.42 6.97
N ASP A 281 -40.54 10.57 7.55
CA ASP A 281 -40.30 10.86 8.99
C ASP A 281 -38.84 10.74 9.44
N ILE A 282 -37.90 10.78 8.50
CA ILE A 282 -36.46 10.76 8.77
C ILE A 282 -35.99 12.20 8.94
N THR A 283 -36.09 12.70 10.18
CA THR A 283 -35.66 14.03 10.59
C THR A 283 -34.47 13.97 11.54
N PRO A 284 -33.80 15.09 11.85
CA PRO A 284 -32.66 15.10 12.77
C PRO A 284 -32.89 14.45 14.13
N ASP A 285 -34.13 14.41 14.58
CA ASP A 285 -34.55 13.84 15.88
C ASP A 285 -35.15 12.43 15.74
N ALA A 286 -35.20 11.86 14.54
CA ALA A 286 -35.83 10.56 14.29
C ALA A 286 -34.99 9.40 14.86
N ASP A 287 -35.69 8.36 15.32
CA ASP A 287 -35.07 7.06 15.62
C ASP A 287 -34.94 6.23 14.34
N LEU A 288 -33.73 6.14 13.82
CA LEU A 288 -33.41 5.40 12.59
C LEU A 288 -33.67 3.89 12.67
N ALA A 289 -33.93 3.33 13.86
CA ALA A 289 -34.21 1.90 13.99
C ALA A 289 -35.59 1.50 13.43
N ASN A 290 -36.53 2.45 13.46
CA ASN A 290 -37.94 2.19 13.17
C ASN A 290 -38.46 2.89 11.90
N VAL A 291 -37.58 3.53 11.11
CA VAL A 291 -37.95 4.22 9.90
C VAL A 291 -37.59 3.42 8.66
N GLU A 292 -38.38 3.56 7.61
CA GLU A 292 -38.14 2.94 6.33
C GLU A 292 -37.53 3.96 5.36
N PRO A 293 -36.30 3.68 4.83
CA PRO A 293 -35.65 4.60 3.88
C PRO A 293 -36.50 4.81 2.63
N PRO A 294 -36.49 6.02 2.05
CA PRO A 294 -37.15 6.28 0.77
C PRO A 294 -36.47 5.50 -0.36
N VAL A 295 -37.14 5.40 -1.51
CA VAL A 295 -36.56 4.84 -2.75
C VAL A 295 -36.45 5.94 -3.81
N MET A 296 -35.84 5.62 -4.95
CA MET A 296 -35.61 6.60 -6.02
C MET A 296 -36.89 7.24 -6.52
N ALA A 297 -38.00 6.49 -6.57
CA ALA A 297 -39.31 7.03 -6.94
C ALA A 297 -39.85 8.11 -5.97
N ASP A 298 -39.61 7.91 -4.65
CA ASP A 298 -39.99 8.93 -3.64
C ASP A 298 -39.23 10.24 -3.87
N PHE A 299 -37.93 10.14 -4.22
CA PHE A 299 -37.11 11.30 -4.59
C PHE A 299 -37.60 12.00 -5.85
N GLN A 300 -37.93 11.25 -6.91
CA GLN A 300 -38.48 11.79 -8.14
C GLN A 300 -39.80 12.51 -7.88
N GLU A 301 -40.69 11.97 -7.05
CA GLU A 301 -41.95 12.59 -6.71
C GLU A 301 -41.73 13.94 -6.02
N VAL A 302 -40.83 14.05 -5.05
CA VAL A 302 -40.46 15.30 -4.38
C VAL A 302 -39.87 16.28 -5.38
N LEU A 303 -38.92 15.83 -6.20
CA LEU A 303 -38.24 16.66 -7.19
C LEU A 303 -39.22 17.25 -8.21
N SER A 304 -40.21 16.45 -8.61
CA SER A 304 -41.27 16.89 -9.57
C SER A 304 -42.12 18.04 -9.05
N GLY A 305 -42.21 18.21 -7.74
CA GLY A 305 -42.93 19.32 -7.08
C GLY A 305 -42.11 20.63 -6.99
N MET A 306 -40.83 20.60 -7.35
CA MET A 306 -39.92 21.74 -7.20
C MET A 306 -39.79 22.57 -8.48
N THR A 307 -39.89 23.87 -8.34
CA THR A 307 -39.71 24.82 -9.47
C THR A 307 -38.26 24.78 -9.97
N GLY A 308 -38.06 24.66 -11.28
CA GLY A 308 -36.75 24.61 -11.94
C GLY A 308 -36.12 23.21 -11.96
N ALA A 309 -36.86 22.16 -11.56
CA ALA A 309 -36.41 20.80 -11.55
C ALA A 309 -36.73 20.00 -12.82
N GLU A 310 -37.42 20.58 -13.80
CA GLU A 310 -37.98 19.90 -14.97
C GLU A 310 -36.91 19.13 -15.75
N SER A 311 -35.72 19.71 -15.96
CA SER A 311 -34.59 19.07 -16.62
C SER A 311 -34.06 17.89 -15.80
N LEU A 312 -33.97 18.02 -14.47
CA LEU A 312 -33.53 16.98 -13.57
C LEU A 312 -34.48 15.79 -13.56
N VAL A 313 -35.78 16.05 -13.49
CA VAL A 313 -36.84 15.01 -13.52
C VAL A 313 -36.76 14.21 -14.82
N GLU A 314 -36.62 14.89 -15.97
CA GLU A 314 -36.51 14.20 -17.26
C GLU A 314 -35.27 13.30 -17.35
N ARG A 315 -34.11 13.79 -16.90
CA ARG A 315 -32.88 13.00 -16.85
C ARG A 315 -32.98 11.82 -15.86
N LEU A 316 -33.72 11.97 -14.77
CA LEU A 316 -33.89 10.96 -13.74
C LEU A 316 -34.82 9.82 -14.20
N LYS A 317 -35.76 10.05 -15.11
CA LYS A 317 -36.72 9.04 -15.57
C LYS A 317 -36.07 7.74 -16.04
N LYS A 318 -34.90 7.80 -16.68
CA LYS A 318 -34.21 6.57 -17.11
C LYS A 318 -33.85 5.64 -15.96
N TYR A 319 -33.73 6.17 -14.71
CA TYR A 319 -33.38 5.43 -13.51
C TYR A 319 -34.57 5.05 -12.62
N THR A 320 -35.75 5.64 -12.86
CA THR A 320 -36.97 5.42 -12.08
C THR A 320 -38.03 4.65 -12.83
N GLU A 321 -38.18 4.91 -14.13
CA GLU A 321 -39.24 4.34 -14.99
C GLU A 321 -38.66 3.67 -16.27
N GLY A 322 -37.42 4.06 -16.65
CA GLY A 322 -36.77 3.64 -17.88
C GLY A 322 -35.90 2.39 -17.72
N THR A 323 -34.93 2.23 -18.62
CA THR A 323 -34.07 1.05 -18.77
C THR A 323 -33.34 0.66 -17.48
N PHE A 324 -32.99 1.65 -16.63
CA PHE A 324 -32.17 1.44 -15.45
C PHE A 324 -32.97 1.37 -14.13
N ALA A 325 -34.30 1.47 -14.19
CA ALA A 325 -35.17 1.49 -13.01
C ALA A 325 -35.01 0.23 -12.14
N GLY A 326 -34.82 -0.92 -12.77
CA GLY A 326 -34.67 -2.19 -12.06
C GLY A 326 -33.48 -2.27 -11.12
N LEU A 327 -32.46 -1.43 -11.28
CA LEU A 327 -31.28 -1.43 -10.43
C LEU A 327 -31.42 -0.43 -9.26
N PHE A 328 -32.03 0.73 -9.48
CA PHE A 328 -31.94 1.87 -8.56
C PHE A 328 -33.24 2.14 -7.78
N ASN A 329 -34.39 1.67 -8.29
CA ASN A 329 -35.69 1.97 -7.69
C ASN A 329 -36.26 0.75 -6.93
N SER A 330 -35.50 0.24 -5.97
CA SER A 330 -35.87 -0.92 -5.18
C SER A 330 -35.33 -0.81 -3.76
N ARG A 331 -35.94 -1.54 -2.82
CA ARG A 331 -35.40 -1.70 -1.45
C ARG A 331 -34.25 -2.68 -1.47
N THR A 332 -33.34 -2.53 -0.52
CA THR A 332 -32.26 -3.49 -0.30
C THR A 332 -32.82 -4.83 0.15
N ASN A 333 -32.44 -5.88 -0.54
CA ASN A 333 -32.84 -7.26 -0.24
C ASN A 333 -31.65 -8.21 -0.01
N ILE A 334 -30.45 -7.65 0.15
CA ILE A 334 -29.23 -8.41 0.39
C ILE A 334 -28.76 -8.25 1.83
N GLU A 335 -28.15 -9.30 2.37
CA GLU A 335 -27.56 -9.30 3.70
C GLU A 335 -26.12 -9.83 3.63
N LEU A 336 -25.22 -9.25 4.42
CA LEU A 336 -23.81 -9.66 4.53
C LEU A 336 -23.65 -10.67 5.67
N ASN A 337 -24.22 -11.85 5.54
CA ASN A 337 -24.25 -12.88 6.60
C ASN A 337 -23.01 -13.79 6.57
N ASN A 338 -22.32 -13.89 5.44
CA ASN A 338 -21.15 -14.73 5.29
C ASN A 338 -19.84 -13.93 5.51
N GLN A 339 -18.82 -14.64 5.96
CA GLN A 339 -17.51 -14.06 6.23
C GLN A 339 -16.85 -13.51 4.94
N LEU A 340 -17.14 -14.10 3.78
CA LEU A 340 -16.76 -13.57 2.48
C LEU A 340 -18.01 -13.26 1.67
N VAL A 341 -18.10 -12.01 1.18
CA VAL A 341 -19.13 -11.57 0.24
C VAL A 341 -18.45 -10.86 -0.92
N ALA A 342 -18.71 -11.31 -2.14
CA ALA A 342 -18.20 -10.69 -3.35
C ALA A 342 -19.34 -10.11 -4.18
N PHE A 343 -19.20 -8.87 -4.60
CA PHE A 343 -20.13 -8.18 -5.49
C PHE A 343 -19.53 -8.15 -6.90
N SER A 344 -20.16 -8.83 -7.83
CA SER A 344 -19.84 -8.73 -9.26
C SER A 344 -20.56 -7.54 -9.87
N VAL A 345 -19.83 -6.73 -10.61
CA VAL A 345 -20.37 -5.62 -11.40
C VAL A 345 -20.05 -5.80 -12.90
N ARG A 346 -19.61 -7.00 -13.28
CA ARG A 346 -19.19 -7.30 -14.65
C ARG A 346 -20.31 -7.10 -15.66
N ASP A 347 -21.52 -7.49 -15.30
CA ASP A 347 -22.69 -7.44 -16.19
C ASP A 347 -23.39 -6.06 -16.20
N LEU A 348 -22.81 -5.08 -15.49
CA LEU A 348 -23.17 -3.68 -15.64
C LEU A 348 -22.51 -3.09 -16.89
N GLU A 349 -23.26 -2.33 -17.64
CA GLU A 349 -22.72 -1.50 -18.73
C GLU A 349 -21.69 -0.51 -18.21
N ASP A 350 -20.68 -0.19 -19.02
CA ASP A 350 -19.57 0.69 -18.63
C ASP A 350 -20.04 2.04 -18.08
N GLU A 351 -21.13 2.59 -18.63
CA GLU A 351 -21.75 3.84 -18.14
C GLU A 351 -22.28 3.72 -16.70
N LEU A 352 -22.81 2.57 -16.33
CA LEU A 352 -23.42 2.32 -15.02
C LEU A 352 -22.43 1.77 -13.97
N ARG A 353 -21.33 1.22 -14.41
CA ARG A 353 -20.36 0.56 -13.51
C ARG A 353 -19.85 1.48 -12.40
N PRO A 354 -19.46 2.75 -12.64
CA PRO A 354 -19.03 3.67 -11.57
C PRO A 354 -20.16 3.96 -10.55
N VAL A 355 -21.40 4.08 -11.03
CA VAL A 355 -22.57 4.31 -10.16
C VAL A 355 -22.85 3.07 -9.31
N GLY A 356 -22.88 1.89 -9.94
CA GLY A 356 -23.09 0.61 -9.24
C GLY A 356 -22.05 0.37 -8.16
N ILE A 357 -20.77 0.57 -8.47
CA ILE A 357 -19.68 0.42 -7.51
C ILE A 357 -19.83 1.44 -6.36
N SER A 358 -20.19 2.67 -6.65
CA SER A 358 -20.41 3.71 -5.62
C SER A 358 -21.54 3.34 -4.66
N ILE A 359 -22.62 2.74 -5.15
CA ILE A 359 -23.74 2.26 -4.33
C ILE A 359 -23.29 1.09 -3.44
N ILE A 360 -22.60 0.11 -4.02
CA ILE A 360 -22.05 -1.03 -3.26
C ILE A 360 -21.14 -0.54 -2.14
N ILE A 361 -20.21 0.36 -2.42
CA ILE A 361 -19.28 0.88 -1.43
C ILE A 361 -20.01 1.71 -0.36
N SER A 362 -21.04 2.48 -0.74
CA SER A 362 -21.87 3.21 0.21
C SER A 362 -22.62 2.26 1.15
N TYR A 363 -23.17 1.17 0.62
CA TYR A 363 -23.83 0.12 1.39
C TYR A 363 -22.85 -0.55 2.38
N ILE A 364 -21.67 -0.92 1.90
CA ILE A 364 -20.61 -1.50 2.73
C ILE A 364 -20.20 -0.52 3.84
N TRP A 365 -20.08 0.76 3.51
CA TRP A 365 -19.74 1.81 4.47
C TRP A 365 -20.83 1.97 5.55
N ASN A 366 -22.10 1.92 5.18
CA ASN A 366 -23.20 1.95 6.14
C ASN A 366 -23.16 0.75 7.09
N ILE A 367 -22.87 -0.45 6.60
CA ILE A 367 -22.71 -1.66 7.42
C ILE A 367 -21.47 -1.56 8.34
N ALA A 368 -20.36 -1.04 7.86
CA ALA A 368 -19.15 -0.86 8.65
C ALA A 368 -19.41 0.09 9.85
N ARG A 369 -20.20 1.14 9.64
CA ARG A 369 -20.63 2.09 10.70
C ARG A 369 -21.66 1.48 11.67
N SER A 370 -22.48 0.55 11.20
CA SER A 370 -23.51 -0.10 12.00
C SER A 370 -23.00 -1.25 12.86
N GLN A 371 -21.81 -1.78 12.58
CA GLN A 371 -21.23 -2.92 13.29
C GLN A 371 -19.71 -2.79 13.34
N LEU A 372 -19.15 -2.52 14.51
CA LEU A 372 -17.70 -2.44 14.70
C LEU A 372 -17.08 -3.84 14.71
N LYS A 373 -16.57 -4.28 13.55
CA LYS A 373 -15.95 -5.59 13.33
C LYS A 373 -14.79 -5.44 12.37
N ARG A 374 -13.75 -6.24 12.52
CA ARG A 374 -12.64 -6.27 11.55
C ARG A 374 -13.14 -6.73 10.19
N ARG A 375 -12.98 -5.87 9.19
CA ARG A 375 -13.38 -6.13 7.80
C ARG A 375 -12.32 -5.67 6.83
N LEU A 376 -12.21 -6.39 5.72
CA LEU A 376 -11.46 -5.95 4.54
C LEU A 376 -12.45 -5.64 3.42
N LEU A 377 -12.32 -4.45 2.85
CA LEU A 377 -12.96 -4.10 1.60
C LEU A 377 -11.89 -4.15 0.50
N VAL A 378 -12.03 -5.11 -0.41
CA VAL A 378 -11.14 -5.27 -1.56
C VAL A 378 -11.83 -4.70 -2.79
N ILE A 379 -11.21 -3.72 -3.42
CA ILE A 379 -11.71 -3.09 -4.64
C ILE A 379 -10.72 -3.43 -5.75
N ASP A 380 -11.10 -4.38 -6.59
CA ASP A 380 -10.29 -4.72 -7.75
C ASP A 380 -10.55 -3.72 -8.89
N GLU A 381 -9.54 -3.52 -9.74
CA GLU A 381 -9.54 -2.54 -10.84
C GLU A 381 -9.98 -1.14 -10.39
N ALA A 382 -9.43 -0.67 -9.26
CA ALA A 382 -9.82 0.60 -8.62
C ALA A 382 -9.64 1.85 -9.51
N TRP A 383 -8.89 1.74 -10.62
CA TRP A 383 -8.70 2.80 -11.60
C TRP A 383 -10.03 3.30 -12.21
N TRP A 384 -11.03 2.43 -12.36
CA TRP A 384 -12.37 2.83 -12.81
C TRP A 384 -12.96 3.95 -11.95
N LEU A 385 -12.76 3.88 -10.64
CA LEU A 385 -13.26 4.89 -9.72
C LEU A 385 -12.44 6.18 -9.75
N MET A 386 -11.18 6.09 -10.19
CA MET A 386 -10.30 7.27 -10.27
C MET A 386 -10.57 8.13 -11.51
N GLN A 387 -11.27 7.61 -12.52
CA GLN A 387 -11.65 8.36 -13.71
C GLN A 387 -12.67 9.46 -13.44
N HIS A 388 -13.46 9.33 -12.37
CA HIS A 388 -14.48 10.31 -11.99
C HIS A 388 -14.12 10.97 -10.66
N GLU A 389 -14.08 12.29 -10.63
CA GLU A 389 -13.65 13.03 -9.44
C GLU A 389 -14.50 12.71 -8.21
N ASP A 390 -15.82 12.62 -8.34
CA ASP A 390 -16.73 12.32 -7.23
C ASP A 390 -16.51 10.91 -6.66
N SER A 391 -16.29 9.90 -7.50
CA SER A 391 -15.94 8.54 -7.06
C SER A 391 -14.59 8.49 -6.35
N ALA A 392 -13.59 9.14 -6.93
CA ALA A 392 -12.24 9.20 -6.37
C ALA A 392 -12.23 9.90 -5.00
N LYS A 393 -12.96 11.01 -4.88
CA LYS A 393 -13.15 11.74 -3.62
C LYS A 393 -13.87 10.91 -2.56
N PHE A 394 -14.88 10.12 -2.97
CA PHE A 394 -15.60 9.24 -2.07
C PHE A 394 -14.67 8.13 -1.51
N ILE A 395 -13.91 7.44 -2.37
CA ILE A 395 -12.95 6.42 -1.95
C ILE A 395 -11.86 7.01 -1.04
N TYR A 396 -11.33 8.17 -1.39
CA TYR A 396 -10.37 8.86 -0.53
C TYR A 396 -10.96 9.15 0.86
N GLY A 397 -12.20 9.66 0.91
CA GLY A 397 -12.91 9.91 2.16
C GLY A 397 -13.12 8.64 2.99
N LEU A 398 -13.39 7.51 2.33
CA LEU A 398 -13.50 6.19 2.95
C LEU A 398 -12.15 5.75 3.53
N VAL A 399 -11.09 5.72 2.73
CA VAL A 399 -9.73 5.32 3.13
C VAL A 399 -9.25 6.12 4.35
N LYS A 400 -9.53 7.42 4.38
CA LYS A 400 -9.13 8.30 5.49
C LYS A 400 -9.86 8.00 6.80
N ARG A 401 -11.11 7.53 6.75
CA ARG A 401 -11.97 7.33 7.93
C ARG A 401 -12.11 5.87 8.35
N SER A 402 -11.80 4.92 7.48
CA SER A 402 -12.03 3.48 7.62
C SER A 402 -11.44 2.89 8.91
N ARG A 403 -10.26 3.38 9.34
CA ARG A 403 -9.57 2.90 10.55
C ARG A 403 -10.45 2.94 11.81
N LYS A 404 -11.26 3.99 11.99
CA LYS A 404 -12.14 4.14 13.17
C LYS A 404 -13.22 3.04 13.25
N TYR A 405 -13.54 2.42 12.12
CA TYR A 405 -14.58 1.41 11.98
C TYR A 405 -14.02 0.01 11.76
N TYR A 406 -12.73 -0.21 12.07
CA TYR A 406 -12.03 -1.47 11.85
C TYR A 406 -12.15 -1.99 10.40
N LEU A 407 -12.24 -1.07 9.44
CA LEU A 407 -12.29 -1.37 8.01
C LEU A 407 -10.93 -1.13 7.38
N GLY A 408 -10.32 -2.16 6.79
CA GLY A 408 -9.13 -2.05 5.94
C GLY A 408 -9.54 -2.00 4.48
N VAL A 409 -9.16 -0.95 3.76
CA VAL A 409 -9.46 -0.81 2.34
C VAL A 409 -8.25 -1.26 1.53
N THR A 410 -8.45 -2.23 0.64
CA THR A 410 -7.45 -2.70 -0.33
C THR A 410 -7.86 -2.21 -1.71
N THR A 411 -7.05 -1.36 -2.33
CA THR A 411 -7.25 -0.90 -3.70
C THR A 411 -6.22 -1.54 -4.61
N ILE A 412 -6.68 -2.16 -5.69
CA ILE A 412 -5.86 -2.92 -6.63
C ILE A 412 -5.99 -2.28 -8.00
N THR A 413 -4.87 -2.06 -8.68
CA THR A 413 -4.88 -1.54 -10.05
C THR A 413 -3.72 -2.08 -10.87
N GLN A 414 -3.95 -2.24 -12.16
CA GLN A 414 -2.94 -2.58 -13.14
C GLN A 414 -2.27 -1.34 -13.74
N ASP A 415 -2.96 -0.22 -13.77
CA ASP A 415 -2.44 1.02 -14.30
C ASP A 415 -2.14 2.03 -13.18
N VAL A 416 -0.84 2.21 -12.93
CA VAL A 416 -0.36 3.19 -11.94
C VAL A 416 -0.58 4.61 -12.43
N ASN A 417 -0.45 4.86 -13.74
CA ASN A 417 -0.60 6.20 -14.30
C ASN A 417 -2.02 6.69 -14.13
N ASP A 418 -3.01 5.88 -14.53
CA ASP A 418 -4.43 6.24 -14.40
C ASP A 418 -4.82 6.50 -12.95
N PHE A 419 -4.28 5.70 -12.02
CA PHE A 419 -4.52 5.91 -10.60
C PHE A 419 -3.91 7.23 -10.10
N LEU A 420 -2.72 7.59 -10.56
CA LEU A 420 -1.99 8.79 -10.15
C LEU A 420 -2.41 10.08 -10.88
N LEU A 421 -3.15 9.99 -12.00
CA LEU A 421 -3.74 11.15 -12.66
C LEU A 421 -4.74 11.87 -11.74
N SER A 422 -5.44 11.12 -10.89
CA SER A 422 -6.31 11.70 -9.87
C SER A 422 -5.49 12.23 -8.68
N PRO A 423 -5.71 13.48 -8.21
CA PRO A 423 -5.09 13.96 -6.98
C PRO A 423 -5.48 13.13 -5.74
N TYR A 424 -6.61 12.45 -5.80
CA TYR A 424 -7.07 11.53 -4.75
C TYR A 424 -6.30 10.20 -4.75
N GLY A 425 -5.82 9.73 -5.91
CA GLY A 425 -5.01 8.51 -6.01
C GLY A 425 -3.72 8.62 -5.20
N GLN A 426 -2.97 9.72 -5.35
CA GLN A 426 -1.79 9.99 -4.54
C GLN A 426 -2.12 10.06 -3.04
N ALA A 427 -3.25 10.68 -2.70
CA ALA A 427 -3.70 10.76 -1.32
C ALA A 427 -4.10 9.40 -0.73
N ILE A 428 -4.67 8.49 -1.53
CA ILE A 428 -4.96 7.10 -1.12
C ILE A 428 -3.67 6.34 -0.83
N ILE A 429 -2.65 6.44 -1.70
CA ILE A 429 -1.33 5.82 -1.49
C ILE A 429 -0.74 6.30 -0.16
N ASN A 430 -0.73 7.60 0.10
CA ASN A 430 -0.19 8.18 1.33
C ASN A 430 -0.96 7.76 2.60
N ASN A 431 -2.22 7.35 2.45
CA ASN A 431 -3.06 6.83 3.54
C ASN A 431 -3.14 5.29 3.55
N SER A 432 -2.22 4.61 2.89
CA SER A 432 -2.12 3.16 2.88
C SER A 432 -0.77 2.74 3.49
N ALA A 433 -0.83 2.15 4.68
CA ALA A 433 0.38 1.71 5.40
C ALA A 433 1.05 0.50 4.72
N LEU A 434 0.27 -0.27 3.96
CA LEU A 434 0.76 -1.38 3.16
C LEU A 434 0.78 -1.00 1.67
N GLN A 435 1.89 -1.34 1.01
CA GLN A 435 2.08 -1.08 -0.40
C GLN A 435 2.75 -2.30 -1.03
N LEU A 436 2.02 -3.01 -1.90
CA LEU A 436 2.53 -4.14 -2.65
C LEU A 436 2.80 -3.72 -4.08
N LEU A 437 4.08 -3.69 -4.42
CA LEU A 437 4.53 -3.43 -5.78
C LEU A 437 4.98 -4.77 -6.38
N MET A 438 4.31 -5.20 -7.42
CA MET A 438 4.66 -6.39 -8.19
C MET A 438 5.32 -5.99 -9.49
N ARG A 439 5.51 -6.93 -10.43
CA ARG A 439 6.13 -6.62 -11.73
C ARG A 439 5.50 -5.39 -12.38
N GLN A 440 6.35 -4.51 -12.88
CA GLN A 440 5.96 -3.30 -13.60
C GLN A 440 6.43 -3.33 -15.04
N SER A 441 5.73 -2.61 -15.92
CA SER A 441 6.18 -2.43 -17.30
C SER A 441 7.33 -1.41 -17.38
N PRO A 442 8.22 -1.49 -18.40
CA PRO A 442 9.23 -0.48 -18.63
C PRO A 442 8.66 0.94 -18.80
N ALA A 443 7.43 1.07 -19.29
CA ALA A 443 6.76 2.36 -19.45
C ALA A 443 6.29 2.97 -18.14
N ALA A 444 5.91 2.16 -17.15
CA ALA A 444 5.38 2.61 -15.87
C ALA A 444 6.44 2.74 -14.77
N ILE A 445 7.58 2.04 -14.90
CA ILE A 445 8.56 1.91 -13.82
C ILE A 445 9.12 3.25 -13.32
N ASP A 446 9.30 4.24 -14.18
CA ASP A 446 9.84 5.55 -13.79
C ASP A 446 8.87 6.31 -12.91
N VAL A 447 7.59 6.25 -13.20
CA VAL A 447 6.52 6.86 -12.39
C VAL A 447 6.41 6.15 -11.05
N VAL A 448 6.43 4.81 -11.05
CA VAL A 448 6.41 3.99 -9.84
C VAL A 448 7.62 4.30 -8.97
N ALA A 449 8.83 4.28 -9.53
CA ALA A 449 10.07 4.54 -8.80
C ALA A 449 10.07 5.93 -8.14
N LYS A 450 9.55 6.94 -8.84
CA LYS A 450 9.42 8.30 -8.30
C LYS A 450 8.36 8.40 -7.21
N THR A 451 7.21 7.75 -7.40
CA THR A 451 6.09 7.81 -6.45
C THR A 451 6.41 7.11 -5.13
N PHE A 452 7.06 5.96 -5.21
CA PHE A 452 7.39 5.12 -4.05
C PHE A 452 8.83 5.29 -3.55
N LEU A 453 9.59 6.25 -4.11
CA LEU A 453 10.97 6.56 -3.74
C LEU A 453 11.89 5.34 -3.82
N LEU A 454 11.75 4.53 -4.86
CA LEU A 454 12.49 3.29 -5.02
C LEU A 454 13.96 3.53 -5.38
N THR A 455 14.82 2.70 -4.81
CA THR A 455 16.22 2.59 -5.20
C THR A 455 16.36 1.95 -6.59
N GLN A 456 17.55 2.09 -7.21
CA GLN A 456 17.82 1.45 -8.51
C GLN A 456 17.72 -0.08 -8.43
N GLN A 457 18.08 -0.68 -7.29
CA GLN A 457 17.97 -2.13 -7.09
C GLN A 457 16.52 -2.59 -7.02
N GLU A 458 15.67 -1.89 -6.26
CA GLU A 458 14.23 -2.18 -6.18
C GLU A 458 13.53 -2.00 -7.54
N ARG A 459 13.91 -0.96 -8.28
CA ARG A 459 13.44 -0.74 -9.64
C ARG A 459 13.75 -1.94 -10.55
N ASN A 460 14.99 -2.43 -10.52
CA ASN A 460 15.39 -3.59 -11.32
C ASN A 460 14.62 -4.85 -10.89
N LEU A 461 14.42 -5.06 -9.59
CA LEU A 461 13.61 -6.17 -9.09
C LEU A 461 12.19 -6.15 -9.64
N LEU A 462 11.54 -4.98 -9.72
CA LEU A 462 10.18 -4.87 -10.26
C LEU A 462 10.10 -5.08 -11.78
N LEU A 463 11.18 -4.82 -12.51
CA LEU A 463 11.27 -5.11 -13.95
C LEU A 463 11.51 -6.59 -14.23
N GLU A 464 12.30 -7.26 -13.39
CA GLU A 464 12.74 -8.65 -13.55
C GLU A 464 11.82 -9.66 -12.81
N ALA A 465 10.89 -9.20 -12.01
CA ALA A 465 9.97 -10.07 -11.26
C ALA A 465 9.16 -10.95 -12.25
N SER A 466 9.24 -12.27 -12.06
CA SER A 466 8.59 -13.29 -12.89
C SER A 466 7.32 -13.79 -12.23
#